data_5bf84e43d64bb1c727eb93bb1e4d9cff
#
_entry.id   5bf84e43d64bb1c727eb93bb1e4d9cff
#
_cell.length_a   1.000
_cell.length_b   1.000
_cell.length_c   1.000
_cell.angle_alpha   90.00
_cell.angle_beta   90.00
_cell.angle_gamma   90.00
#
_symmetry.space_group_name_H-M   'P 1'
#
loop_
_entity.id
_entity.type
_entity.pdbx_description
1 polymer ?
#
loop_
_entity_poly.entity_id
_entity_poly.type
_entity_poly.pdbx_seq_one_letter_code
_entity_poly.pdbx_strand_id
1 'polypeptide(L)'
;MEPLSDRRWVSAWSTSPIDASLSETGVLDRLAVTDVSARTAVQLTAGGTHVRLTLSNIFGVLPLHVAACTVAIGADDARGIDPATLHTVTFGGQTHVRIGAGTSCTSDAAAL
;
A
#
# COMPACT_ATOMS: atom_id res chain seq x y z
N MET A 1 12.99 -14.64 -21.43
CA MET A 1 12.36 -13.79 -20.40
C MET A 1 12.05 -12.43 -21.00
N GLU A 2 10.84 -11.96 -20.86
CA GLU A 2 10.45 -10.65 -21.37
C GLU A 2 11.04 -9.54 -20.49
N PRO A 3 11.56 -8.47 -21.08
CA PRO A 3 11.99 -7.30 -20.31
C PRO A 3 10.81 -6.69 -19.52
N LEU A 4 11.10 -6.09 -18.37
CA LEU A 4 10.08 -5.40 -17.57
C LEU A 4 9.40 -4.27 -18.37
N SER A 5 10.10 -3.68 -19.34
CA SER A 5 9.55 -2.63 -20.19
C SER A 5 8.39 -3.09 -21.07
N ASP A 6 8.27 -4.39 -21.34
CA ASP A 6 7.16 -4.96 -22.12
C ASP A 6 5.93 -5.25 -21.25
N ARG A 7 6.04 -5.11 -19.94
CA ARG A 7 4.95 -5.35 -19.01
C ARG A 7 4.06 -4.12 -18.93
N ARG A 8 2.75 -4.37 -18.87
CA ARG A 8 1.78 -3.32 -18.65
C ARG A 8 1.36 -3.31 -17.21
N TRP A 9 1.28 -2.11 -16.64
CA TRP A 9 0.67 -1.90 -15.34
C TRP A 9 -0.77 -1.49 -15.52
N VAL A 10 -1.66 -2.18 -14.83
CA VAL A 10 -3.10 -1.86 -14.83
C VAL A 10 -3.55 -1.65 -13.40
N SER A 11 -4.53 -0.77 -13.21
CA SER A 11 -5.13 -0.59 -11.90
C SER A 11 -6.03 -1.79 -11.60
N ALA A 12 -5.70 -2.54 -10.55
CA ALA A 12 -6.46 -3.70 -10.11
C ALA A 12 -7.34 -3.41 -8.90
N TRP A 13 -7.04 -2.36 -8.18
CA TRP A 13 -7.83 -1.85 -7.07
C TRP A 13 -7.41 -0.43 -6.76
N SER A 14 -8.36 0.41 -6.43
CA SER A 14 -8.09 1.76 -5.99
C SER A 14 -9.21 2.29 -5.11
N THR A 15 -8.88 3.27 -4.29
CA THR A 15 -9.85 4.03 -3.51
C THR A 15 -9.45 5.49 -3.54
N SER A 16 -10.45 6.37 -3.42
CA SER A 16 -10.17 7.79 -3.34
C SER A 16 -9.61 8.14 -1.96
N PRO A 17 -8.54 8.93 -1.89
CA PRO A 17 -8.11 9.47 -0.61
C PRO A 17 -9.20 10.34 0.00
N ILE A 18 -9.25 10.36 1.32
CA ILE A 18 -10.16 11.24 2.06
C ILE A 18 -9.35 12.10 3.03
N ASP A 19 -9.86 13.31 3.26
CA ASP A 19 -9.30 14.18 4.29
C ASP A 19 -9.93 13.82 5.64
N ALA A 20 -9.16 13.14 6.49
CA ALA A 20 -9.62 12.69 7.79
C ALA A 20 -10.02 13.85 8.70
N SER A 21 -9.46 15.04 8.49
CA SER A 21 -9.81 16.23 9.29
C SER A 21 -11.25 16.71 9.03
N LEU A 22 -11.86 16.27 7.93
CA LEU A 22 -13.25 16.61 7.59
C LEU A 22 -14.28 15.68 8.25
N SER A 23 -13.83 14.69 9.00
CA SER A 23 -14.75 13.78 9.69
C SER A 23 -15.50 14.52 10.79
N GLU A 24 -16.83 14.52 10.71
CA GLU A 24 -17.68 15.15 11.72
C GLU A 24 -17.56 14.47 13.09
N THR A 25 -17.26 13.20 13.10
CA THR A 25 -17.17 12.41 14.33
C THR A 25 -15.78 12.42 14.94
N GLY A 26 -14.78 12.90 14.24
CA GLY A 26 -13.37 12.80 14.65
C GLY A 26 -12.83 11.37 14.65
N VAL A 27 -13.60 10.39 14.20
CA VAL A 27 -13.18 8.99 14.20
C VAL A 27 -11.99 8.78 13.27
N LEU A 28 -12.00 9.44 12.10
CA LEU A 28 -10.91 9.30 11.13
C LEU A 28 -9.63 9.96 11.63
N ASP A 29 -9.71 11.01 12.45
CA ASP A 29 -8.53 11.62 13.05
C ASP A 29 -7.83 10.65 14.01
N ARG A 30 -8.58 9.75 14.63
CA ARG A 30 -8.02 8.72 15.52
C ARG A 30 -7.28 7.62 14.76
N LEU A 31 -7.43 7.59 13.44
CA LEU A 31 -6.67 6.70 12.57
C LEU A 31 -5.32 7.30 12.21
N ALA A 32 -5.01 8.52 12.65
CA ALA A 32 -3.65 9.03 12.58
C ALA A 32 -2.74 8.10 13.39
N VAL A 33 -1.80 7.51 12.70
CA VAL A 33 -1.08 6.35 13.23
C VAL A 33 0.32 6.75 13.66
N THR A 34 0.67 6.39 14.90
CA THR A 34 2.03 6.47 15.42
C THR A 34 2.36 5.12 16.04
N ASP A 35 3.45 4.52 15.59
CA ASP A 35 3.92 3.20 16.09
C ASP A 35 2.86 2.10 16.01
N VAL A 36 2.14 2.05 14.88
CA VAL A 36 1.12 1.03 14.65
C VAL A 36 1.36 0.33 13.31
N SER A 37 0.79 -0.85 13.19
CA SER A 37 0.70 -1.58 11.92
C SER A 37 -0.72 -1.53 11.42
N ALA A 38 -0.89 -1.22 10.15
CA ALA A 38 -2.18 -1.27 9.48
C ALA A 38 -2.19 -2.41 8.48
N ARG A 39 -3.29 -3.12 8.41
CA ARG A 39 -3.49 -4.22 7.46
C ARG A 39 -4.77 -3.98 6.69
N THR A 40 -4.68 -4.06 5.38
CA THR A 40 -5.83 -3.91 4.50
C THR A 40 -5.89 -5.11 3.56
N ALA A 41 -7.07 -5.71 3.47
CA ALA A 41 -7.34 -6.76 2.50
C ALA A 41 -8.14 -6.17 1.35
N VAL A 42 -7.69 -6.42 0.12
CA VAL A 42 -8.37 -5.93 -1.08
C VAL A 42 -8.56 -7.08 -2.05
N GLN A 43 -9.64 -7.02 -2.81
CA GLN A 43 -9.88 -7.98 -3.89
C GLN A 43 -9.47 -7.36 -5.21
N LEU A 44 -8.47 -7.94 -5.85
CA LEU A 44 -7.98 -7.45 -7.13
C LEU A 44 -8.93 -7.83 -8.26
N THR A 45 -9.10 -6.94 -9.21
CA THR A 45 -9.97 -7.13 -10.38
C THR A 45 -9.19 -7.55 -11.63
N ALA A 46 -7.86 -7.56 -11.55
CA ALA A 46 -7.00 -7.99 -12.64
C ALA A 46 -5.92 -8.93 -12.12
N GLY A 47 -5.58 -9.93 -12.90
CA GLY A 47 -4.50 -10.84 -12.58
C GLY A 47 -3.15 -10.33 -13.05
N GLY A 48 -2.09 -10.91 -12.53
CA GLY A 48 -0.73 -10.58 -12.92
C GLY A 48 0.29 -11.34 -12.08
N THR A 49 1.55 -11.08 -12.33
CA THR A 49 2.66 -11.73 -11.64
C THR A 49 3.36 -10.82 -10.64
N HIS A 50 3.11 -9.53 -10.73
CA HIS A 50 3.72 -8.53 -9.88
C HIS A 50 2.69 -7.49 -9.48
N VAL A 51 2.87 -6.92 -8.30
CA VAL A 51 2.07 -5.81 -7.79
C VAL A 51 2.98 -4.65 -7.42
N ARG A 52 2.44 -3.46 -7.48
CA ARG A 52 3.04 -2.28 -6.87
C ARG A 52 1.95 -1.48 -6.18
N LEU A 53 2.33 -0.78 -5.13
CA LEU A 53 1.41 -0.04 -4.30
C LEU A 53 1.67 1.45 -4.45
N THR A 54 0.60 2.22 -4.51
CA THR A 54 0.70 3.67 -4.37
C THR A 54 0.12 4.03 -3.01
N LEU A 55 0.95 4.60 -2.16
CA LEU A 55 0.57 5.09 -0.84
C LEU A 55 0.40 6.59 -0.90
N SER A 56 -0.71 7.09 -0.37
CA SER A 56 -1.07 8.50 -0.46
C SER A 56 -0.99 9.17 0.90
N ASN A 57 -0.30 10.30 0.93
CA ASN A 57 -0.33 11.26 2.04
C ASN A 57 -0.81 12.62 1.54
N ILE A 58 -1.71 12.61 0.54
CA ILE A 58 -2.10 13.82 -0.18
C ILE A 58 -2.80 14.84 0.71
N PHE A 59 -3.56 14.37 1.70
CA PHE A 59 -4.22 15.24 2.68
C PHE A 59 -3.43 15.37 3.99
N GLY A 60 -2.26 14.76 4.07
CA GLY A 60 -1.43 14.86 5.26
C GLY A 60 -0.81 16.24 5.41
N VAL A 61 -0.68 16.70 6.64
CA VAL A 61 0.01 17.94 6.99
C VAL A 61 1.42 17.69 7.51
N LEU A 62 1.73 16.44 7.82
CA LEU A 62 3.05 15.98 8.27
C LEU A 62 3.54 14.87 7.37
N PRO A 63 4.85 14.65 7.28
CA PRO A 63 5.38 13.49 6.57
C PRO A 63 4.90 12.19 7.21
N LEU A 64 4.64 11.19 6.37
CA LEU A 64 4.30 9.83 6.81
C LEU A 64 5.54 8.95 6.67
N HIS A 65 5.95 8.34 7.77
CA HIS A 65 7.06 7.38 7.77
C HIS A 65 6.51 5.97 7.76
N VAL A 66 6.84 5.21 6.74
CA VAL A 66 6.50 3.79 6.64
C VAL A 66 7.77 2.99 6.88
N ALA A 67 7.86 2.36 8.03
CA ALA A 67 9.06 1.63 8.44
C ALA A 67 9.21 0.30 7.70
N ALA A 68 8.09 -0.34 7.36
CA ALA A 68 8.07 -1.60 6.62
C ALA A 68 6.73 -1.76 5.93
N CYS A 69 6.76 -2.44 4.79
CA CYS A 69 5.56 -2.75 4.04
C CYS A 69 5.69 -4.16 3.46
N THR A 70 4.63 -4.94 3.54
CA THR A 70 4.59 -6.29 2.98
C THR A 70 3.28 -6.51 2.23
N VAL A 71 3.31 -7.44 1.30
CA VAL A 71 2.12 -7.94 0.61
C VAL A 71 2.09 -9.46 0.69
N ALA A 72 0.90 -10.03 0.67
CA ALA A 72 0.69 -11.48 0.63
C ALA A 72 -0.68 -11.77 0.03
N ILE A 73 -0.85 -12.99 -0.46
CA ILE A 73 -2.17 -13.48 -0.86
C ILE A 73 -2.94 -13.86 0.40
N GLY A 74 -4.20 -13.44 0.49
CA GLY A 74 -5.06 -13.79 1.60
C GLY A 74 -5.39 -15.28 1.63
N ALA A 75 -5.52 -15.82 2.83
CA ALA A 75 -6.02 -17.16 3.03
C ALA A 75 -7.55 -17.20 2.94
N ASP A 76 -8.11 -18.41 2.81
CA ASP A 76 -9.55 -18.60 2.62
C ASP A 76 -10.40 -18.05 3.78
N ASP A 77 -9.84 -17.96 4.97
CA ASP A 77 -10.55 -17.43 6.13
C ASP A 77 -10.60 -15.91 6.23
N ALA A 78 -10.10 -15.19 5.22
CA ALA A 78 -10.06 -13.74 5.10
C ALA A 78 -9.28 -13.01 6.20
N ARG A 79 -8.80 -13.69 7.21
CA ARG A 79 -8.02 -13.11 8.32
C ARG A 79 -6.55 -13.46 8.26
N GLY A 80 -6.24 -14.60 7.65
CA GLY A 80 -4.88 -15.07 7.48
C GLY A 80 -4.30 -14.69 6.14
N ILE A 81 -3.08 -15.07 5.96
CA ILE A 81 -2.36 -14.96 4.69
C ILE A 81 -1.76 -16.32 4.35
N ASP A 82 -1.46 -16.53 3.08
CA ASP A 82 -0.59 -17.63 2.66
C ASP A 82 0.86 -17.19 2.89
N PRO A 83 1.55 -17.72 3.90
CA PRO A 83 2.90 -17.24 4.24
C PRO A 83 3.92 -17.47 3.13
N ALA A 84 3.68 -18.42 2.23
CA ALA A 84 4.56 -18.64 1.08
C ALA A 84 4.54 -17.47 0.08
N THR A 85 3.51 -16.63 0.15
CA THR A 85 3.35 -15.47 -0.76
C THR A 85 3.75 -14.16 -0.11
N LEU A 86 4.22 -14.17 1.13
CA LEU A 86 4.61 -12.95 1.84
C LEU A 86 5.88 -12.37 1.23
N HIS A 87 5.80 -11.13 0.76
CA HIS A 87 6.93 -10.42 0.16
C HIS A 87 7.07 -9.03 0.78
N THR A 88 8.31 -8.63 1.01
CA THR A 88 8.63 -7.26 1.38
C THR A 88 8.45 -6.35 0.19
N VAL A 89 7.76 -5.24 0.40
CA VAL A 89 7.62 -4.17 -0.59
C VAL A 89 8.73 -3.16 -0.35
N THR A 90 9.42 -2.77 -1.40
CA THR A 90 10.49 -1.78 -1.32
C THR A 90 10.11 -0.50 -2.07
N PHE A 91 10.84 0.56 -1.78
CA PHE A 91 10.64 1.88 -2.38
C PHE A 91 12.01 2.41 -2.81
N GLY A 92 12.28 2.35 -4.11
CA GLY A 92 13.61 2.67 -4.63
C GLY A 92 14.70 1.79 -4.04
N GLY A 93 14.39 0.51 -3.80
CA GLY A 93 15.29 -0.47 -3.18
C GLY A 93 15.34 -0.41 -1.66
N GLN A 94 14.68 0.55 -1.01
CA GLN A 94 14.67 0.69 0.45
C GLN A 94 13.46 0.00 1.06
N THR A 95 13.60 -0.57 2.25
CA THR A 95 12.51 -1.22 2.98
C THR A 95 11.64 -0.24 3.77
N HIS A 96 11.98 1.02 3.75
CA HIS A 96 11.24 2.09 4.42
C HIS A 96 11.08 3.26 3.46
N VAL A 97 10.12 4.12 3.73
CA VAL A 97 9.89 5.32 2.93
C VAL A 97 9.33 6.44 3.80
N ARG A 98 9.70 7.66 3.44
CA ARG A 98 9.11 8.87 4.00
C ARG A 98 8.30 9.54 2.90
N ILE A 99 6.99 9.67 3.11
CA ILE A 99 6.09 10.27 2.14
C ILE A 99 5.79 11.69 2.62
N GLY A 100 6.25 12.67 1.86
CA GLY A 100 6.03 14.07 2.22
C GLY A 100 4.55 14.44 2.30
N ALA A 101 4.24 15.43 3.12
CA ALA A 101 2.88 15.94 3.22
C ALA A 101 2.39 16.42 1.85
N GLY A 102 1.16 16.10 1.50
CA GLY A 102 0.56 16.48 0.23
C GLY A 102 1.06 15.69 -0.98
N THR A 103 1.76 14.58 -0.77
CA THR A 103 2.31 13.76 -1.85
C THR A 103 1.90 12.30 -1.75
N SER A 104 2.20 11.54 -2.78
CA SER A 104 2.04 10.10 -2.79
C SER A 104 3.34 9.44 -3.27
N CYS A 105 3.45 8.14 -3.06
CA CYS A 105 4.63 7.37 -3.43
C CYS A 105 4.21 6.02 -3.98
N THR A 106 4.84 5.60 -5.08
CA THR A 106 4.60 4.28 -5.67
C THR A 106 5.79 3.37 -5.36
N SER A 107 5.50 2.18 -4.90
CA SER A 107 6.52 1.19 -4.57
C SER A 107 7.19 0.61 -5.81
N ASP A 108 8.29 -0.09 -5.58
CA ASP A 108 8.86 -1.01 -6.57
C ASP A 108 7.90 -2.18 -6.80
N ALA A 109 8.09 -2.89 -7.91
CA ALA A 109 7.32 -4.09 -8.19
C ALA A 109 7.69 -5.20 -7.21
N ALA A 110 6.69 -5.90 -6.71
CA ALA A 110 6.87 -7.09 -5.87
C ALA A 110 6.23 -8.29 -6.57
N ALA A 111 6.93 -9.42 -6.59
CA ALA A 111 6.38 -10.65 -7.12
C ALA A 111 5.29 -11.19 -6.19
N LEU A 112 4.21 -11.68 -6.76
CA LEU A 112 3.10 -12.18 -5.96
C LEU A 112 2.41 -13.38 -6.63
#